data_eb0bb6208b7a42bb32a193c8c179d153
#
_entry.id   eb0bb6208b7a42bb32a193c8c179d153
#
_cell.length_a   1.000
_cell.length_b   1.000
_cell.length_c   1.000
_cell.angle_alpha   90.00
_cell.angle_beta   90.00
_cell.angle_gamma   90.00
#
_symmetry.space_group_name_H-M   'P 1'
#
loop_
_entity.id
_entity.type
_entity.pdbx_description
1 polymer ?
#
loop_
_entity_poly.entity_id
_entity_poly.type
_entity_poly.pdbx_seq_one_letter_code
_entity_poly.pdbx_strand_id
1 'polypeptide(L)'
;MEKIKMTTPLVEMDGDEMTRILWAMIKEQLILPFVDLKTEYYDLGLLHRNETEDRVTVEAANATRRLGVAVKCATITPNKQRMEEYPQLTQMWKSPNGTIRSILDGTVFRAPILIDSIHPVVKNWKKPITIARHAYGDVYKSVDLYTTEPGECVLTFRGRSGAEQTVSVQKVDGPAVWQGQHNKEASIRSFARSCFQYAIDTRQDLWFSTKDTIAKVYDGEFKRVFEEEFENYKAAFEKLGITYFYTLIDDAVARVIRSEGGFIWACKNYDGDVMSDMVSTAFGSLAMMTSVLVAPDGTTEYEAAHGTVTKHYYKHLKGEQTSTNPMATIFAWTGALRKRGQLDGLADLENFAGQLEGACFDTLNRGTMTKDLVGLVDEGVSARAVTSEEFIAAIRENLEKRL
;
A
#
# COMPACT_ATOMS: atom_id res chain seq x y z
N MET A 1 7.95 21.98 -25.41
CA MET A 1 8.97 20.96 -25.00
C MET A 1 8.66 19.66 -25.71
N GLU A 2 9.66 18.92 -26.22
CA GLU A 2 9.42 17.58 -26.78
C GLU A 2 9.06 16.63 -25.63
N LYS A 3 8.09 15.75 -25.85
CA LYS A 3 7.68 14.79 -24.81
C LYS A 3 8.74 13.73 -24.57
N ILE A 4 8.92 13.34 -23.32
CA ILE A 4 9.79 12.23 -22.93
C ILE A 4 9.19 10.93 -23.47
N LYS A 5 9.95 10.19 -24.26
CA LYS A 5 9.50 8.96 -24.93
C LYS A 5 9.72 7.75 -24.02
N MET A 6 8.66 7.05 -23.68
CA MET A 6 8.78 5.74 -23.04
C MET A 6 9.05 4.67 -24.11
N THR A 7 9.91 3.71 -23.76
CA THR A 7 10.22 2.54 -24.64
C THR A 7 9.31 1.37 -24.34
N THR A 8 9.17 1.00 -23.09
CA THR A 8 8.37 -0.11 -22.61
C THR A 8 7.13 0.39 -21.87
N PRO A 9 5.94 -0.21 -22.04
CA PRO A 9 4.78 0.19 -21.25
C PRO A 9 4.93 -0.21 -19.77
N LEU A 10 4.23 0.52 -18.90
CA LEU A 10 3.89 0.06 -17.55
C LEU A 10 2.43 -0.40 -17.52
N VAL A 11 2.05 -1.22 -16.53
CA VAL A 11 0.65 -1.61 -16.32
C VAL A 11 -0.08 -0.47 -15.63
N GLU A 12 -1.20 -0.06 -16.22
CA GLU A 12 -2.11 0.92 -15.63
C GLU A 12 -3.40 0.22 -15.22
N MET A 13 -3.70 0.25 -13.91
CA MET A 13 -4.91 -0.31 -13.35
C MET A 13 -5.82 0.83 -12.88
N ASP A 14 -6.85 1.14 -13.64
CA ASP A 14 -7.85 2.14 -13.26
C ASP A 14 -8.79 1.61 -12.19
N GLY A 15 -9.55 2.47 -11.52
CA GLY A 15 -10.33 2.12 -10.35
C GLY A 15 -11.74 2.70 -10.34
N ASP A 16 -12.17 3.13 -9.14
CA ASP A 16 -13.56 3.52 -8.88
C ASP A 16 -13.70 4.93 -8.31
N GLU A 17 -14.89 5.48 -8.40
CA GLU A 17 -15.41 6.66 -7.71
C GLU A 17 -14.53 7.92 -7.85
N MET A 18 -14.32 8.70 -6.77
CA MET A 18 -13.59 9.96 -6.83
C MET A 18 -12.13 9.78 -7.22
N THR A 19 -11.51 8.66 -6.86
CA THR A 19 -10.13 8.38 -7.23
C THR A 19 -9.96 8.16 -8.73
N ARG A 20 -10.94 7.59 -9.43
CA ARG A 20 -10.95 7.51 -10.91
C ARG A 20 -11.01 8.89 -11.57
N ILE A 21 -11.79 9.82 -10.99
CA ILE A 21 -11.85 11.20 -11.47
C ILE A 21 -10.49 11.88 -11.34
N LEU A 22 -9.86 11.78 -10.16
CA LEU A 22 -8.53 12.32 -9.91
C LEU A 22 -7.46 11.66 -10.81
N TRP A 23 -7.57 10.37 -11.06
CA TRP A 23 -6.69 9.61 -11.94
C TRP A 23 -6.64 10.19 -13.34
N ALA A 24 -7.81 10.45 -13.93
CA ALA A 24 -7.91 11.09 -15.24
C ALA A 24 -7.29 12.50 -15.24
N MET A 25 -7.61 13.33 -14.24
CA MET A 25 -7.05 14.69 -14.12
C MET A 25 -5.51 14.69 -14.00
N ILE A 26 -4.95 13.79 -13.18
CA ILE A 26 -3.50 13.67 -13.01
C ILE A 26 -2.83 13.30 -14.34
N LYS A 27 -3.37 12.31 -15.04
CA LYS A 27 -2.86 11.91 -16.35
C LYS A 27 -2.89 13.05 -17.35
N GLU A 28 -4.06 13.67 -17.52
CA GLU A 28 -4.30 14.71 -18.52
C GLU A 28 -3.51 16.00 -18.26
N GLN A 29 -3.39 16.39 -16.99
CA GLN A 29 -2.78 17.66 -16.64
C GLN A 29 -1.30 17.57 -16.26
N LEU A 30 -0.87 16.50 -15.60
CA LEU A 30 0.48 16.41 -15.03
C LEU A 30 1.40 15.44 -15.77
N ILE A 31 0.90 14.47 -16.54
CA ILE A 31 1.74 13.44 -17.17
C ILE A 31 1.73 13.56 -18.69
N LEU A 32 0.59 13.42 -19.34
CA LEU A 32 0.47 13.37 -20.81
C LEU A 32 1.01 14.59 -21.55
N PRO A 33 1.02 15.82 -21.00
CA PRO A 33 1.64 16.94 -21.67
C PRO A 33 3.15 16.83 -21.80
N PHE A 34 3.82 16.09 -20.93
CA PHE A 34 5.28 16.01 -20.82
C PHE A 34 5.85 14.65 -21.23
N VAL A 35 5.07 13.59 -21.08
CA VAL A 35 5.49 12.22 -21.34
C VAL A 35 4.64 11.60 -22.45
N ASP A 36 5.28 10.96 -23.42
CA ASP A 36 4.64 10.03 -24.37
C ASP A 36 4.38 8.71 -23.64
N LEU A 37 3.33 8.74 -22.78
CA LEU A 37 3.00 7.69 -21.85
C LEU A 37 2.54 6.42 -22.58
N LYS A 38 3.23 5.32 -22.32
CA LYS A 38 2.82 3.99 -22.77
C LYS A 38 2.32 3.16 -21.61
N THR A 39 1.08 2.71 -21.71
CA THR A 39 0.47 1.84 -20.70
C THR A 39 -0.17 0.62 -21.33
N GLU A 40 -0.16 -0.49 -20.59
CA GLU A 40 -1.09 -1.60 -20.81
C GLU A 40 -2.22 -1.42 -19.80
N TYR A 41 -3.37 -0.96 -20.31
CA TYR A 41 -4.48 -0.47 -19.49
C TYR A 41 -5.44 -1.60 -19.11
N TYR A 42 -5.81 -1.63 -17.82
CA TYR A 42 -6.81 -2.53 -17.24
C TYR A 42 -7.81 -1.72 -16.41
N ASP A 43 -9.09 -1.81 -16.75
CA ASP A 43 -10.17 -1.21 -15.95
C ASP A 43 -10.52 -2.16 -14.78
N LEU A 44 -10.08 -1.82 -13.56
CA LEU A 44 -10.45 -2.55 -12.35
C LEU A 44 -11.67 -1.93 -11.64
N GLY A 45 -12.44 -1.07 -12.33
CA GLY A 45 -13.70 -0.57 -11.82
C GLY A 45 -14.68 -1.71 -11.53
N LEU A 46 -15.48 -1.56 -10.47
CA LEU A 46 -16.34 -2.62 -9.94
C LEU A 46 -17.26 -3.24 -11.01
N LEU A 47 -17.84 -2.42 -11.90
CA LEU A 47 -18.75 -2.89 -12.93
C LEU A 47 -18.02 -3.74 -13.99
N HIS A 48 -16.88 -3.29 -14.46
CA HIS A 48 -16.09 -4.05 -15.43
C HIS A 48 -15.51 -5.35 -14.85
N ARG A 49 -15.13 -5.34 -13.57
CA ARG A 49 -14.76 -6.58 -12.87
C ARG A 49 -15.93 -7.55 -12.79
N ASN A 50 -17.15 -7.06 -12.56
CA ASN A 50 -18.35 -7.89 -12.57
C ASN A 50 -18.63 -8.50 -13.96
N GLU A 51 -18.49 -7.71 -15.03
CA GLU A 51 -18.66 -8.17 -16.43
C GLU A 51 -17.64 -9.24 -16.82
N THR A 52 -16.40 -9.11 -16.32
CA THR A 52 -15.29 -10.04 -16.60
C THR A 52 -15.18 -11.18 -15.58
N GLU A 53 -16.10 -11.29 -14.63
CA GLU A 53 -16.02 -12.25 -13.53
C GLU A 53 -14.67 -12.15 -12.77
N ASP A 54 -14.21 -10.92 -12.56
CA ASP A 54 -12.94 -10.54 -11.95
C ASP A 54 -11.66 -11.07 -12.66
N ARG A 55 -11.80 -11.59 -13.90
CA ARG A 55 -10.64 -12.05 -14.70
C ARG A 55 -9.68 -10.91 -15.01
N VAL A 56 -10.19 -9.71 -15.24
CA VAL A 56 -9.37 -8.51 -15.50
C VAL A 56 -8.36 -8.25 -14.39
N THR A 57 -8.70 -8.50 -13.12
CA THR A 57 -7.77 -8.35 -11.99
C THR A 57 -6.61 -9.35 -12.06
N VAL A 58 -6.91 -10.60 -12.44
CA VAL A 58 -5.89 -11.64 -12.61
C VAL A 58 -4.98 -11.33 -13.81
N GLU A 59 -5.56 -10.88 -14.92
CA GLU A 59 -4.83 -10.48 -16.13
C GLU A 59 -3.90 -9.31 -15.83
N ALA A 60 -4.37 -8.27 -15.12
CA ALA A 60 -3.58 -7.12 -14.71
C ALA A 60 -2.38 -7.52 -13.82
N ALA A 61 -2.61 -8.42 -12.86
CA ALA A 61 -1.53 -8.93 -12.00
C ALA A 61 -0.46 -9.72 -12.79
N ASN A 62 -0.88 -10.54 -13.74
CA ASN A 62 0.04 -11.29 -14.62
C ASN A 62 0.80 -10.36 -15.57
N ALA A 63 0.13 -9.33 -16.11
CA ALA A 63 0.79 -8.29 -16.90
C ALA A 63 1.83 -7.52 -16.09
N THR A 64 1.52 -7.23 -14.82
CA THR A 64 2.45 -6.57 -13.89
C THR A 64 3.72 -7.38 -13.71
N ARG A 65 3.59 -8.69 -13.51
CA ARG A 65 4.76 -9.60 -13.43
C ARG A 65 5.58 -9.60 -14.73
N ARG A 66 4.93 -9.58 -15.89
CA ARG A 66 5.59 -9.57 -17.19
C ARG A 66 6.32 -8.26 -17.50
N LEU A 67 5.72 -7.11 -17.14
CA LEU A 67 6.25 -5.78 -17.44
C LEU A 67 7.11 -5.20 -16.31
N GLY A 68 7.06 -5.81 -15.12
CA GLY A 68 7.88 -5.47 -13.96
C GLY A 68 7.39 -4.25 -13.16
N VAL A 69 6.45 -3.45 -13.69
CA VAL A 69 5.95 -2.23 -13.02
C VAL A 69 4.46 -2.04 -13.31
N ALA A 70 3.70 -1.71 -12.28
CA ALA A 70 2.33 -1.25 -12.38
C ALA A 70 2.06 0.00 -11.54
N VAL A 71 1.04 0.74 -11.94
CA VAL A 71 0.41 1.78 -11.12
C VAL A 71 -1.09 1.49 -11.02
N LYS A 72 -1.64 1.61 -9.81
CA LYS A 72 -3.01 1.20 -9.52
C LYS A 72 -3.81 2.29 -8.82
N CYS A 73 -4.99 2.56 -9.36
CA CYS A 73 -6.01 3.37 -8.72
C CYS A 73 -6.74 2.60 -7.62
N ALA A 74 -7.40 3.30 -6.68
CA ALA A 74 -8.21 2.67 -5.65
C ALA A 74 -9.47 2.03 -6.24
N THR A 75 -9.84 0.87 -5.69
CA THR A 75 -10.95 0.04 -6.17
C THR A 75 -11.94 -0.29 -5.05
N ILE A 76 -13.22 -0.44 -5.40
CA ILE A 76 -14.26 -0.87 -4.46
C ILE A 76 -14.11 -2.38 -4.19
N THR A 77 -14.13 -2.74 -2.90
CA THR A 77 -14.41 -4.12 -2.47
C THR A 77 -15.86 -4.15 -2.00
N PRO A 78 -16.78 -4.81 -2.73
CA PRO A 78 -18.20 -4.74 -2.43
C PRO A 78 -18.57 -5.51 -1.15
N ASN A 79 -19.41 -4.90 -0.34
CA ASN A 79 -20.11 -5.49 0.79
C ASN A 79 -21.62 -5.55 0.49
N LYS A 80 -22.45 -5.95 1.45
CA LYS A 80 -23.91 -6.02 1.28
C LYS A 80 -24.52 -4.69 0.85
N GLN A 81 -24.10 -3.56 1.44
CA GLN A 81 -24.57 -2.23 1.07
C GLN A 81 -24.22 -1.91 -0.38
N ARG A 82 -23.00 -2.25 -0.83
CA ARG A 82 -22.60 -2.03 -2.23
C ARG A 82 -23.38 -2.90 -3.22
N MET A 83 -23.83 -4.08 -2.81
CA MET A 83 -24.74 -4.91 -3.63
C MET A 83 -26.10 -4.24 -3.84
N GLU A 84 -26.58 -3.47 -2.87
CA GLU A 84 -27.83 -2.68 -2.99
C GLU A 84 -27.63 -1.46 -3.90
N GLU A 85 -26.48 -0.77 -3.78
CA GLU A 85 -26.14 0.39 -4.61
C GLU A 85 -25.88 0.01 -6.09
N TYR A 86 -25.35 -1.19 -6.33
CA TYR A 86 -25.01 -1.72 -7.66
C TYR A 86 -25.79 -3.03 -7.92
N PRO A 87 -27.11 -2.94 -8.24
CA PRO A 87 -27.98 -4.13 -8.35
C PRO A 87 -27.61 -5.07 -9.50
N GLN A 88 -26.74 -4.65 -10.43
CA GLN A 88 -26.20 -5.48 -11.51
C GLN A 88 -25.07 -6.41 -11.07
N LEU A 89 -24.56 -6.28 -9.85
CA LEU A 89 -23.52 -7.18 -9.34
C LEU A 89 -24.08 -8.59 -9.12
N THR A 90 -23.36 -9.57 -9.61
CA THR A 90 -23.73 -11.00 -9.49
C THR A 90 -23.30 -11.60 -8.16
N GLN A 91 -22.29 -11.02 -7.52
CA GLN A 91 -21.79 -11.46 -6.20
C GLN A 91 -20.94 -10.39 -5.52
N MET A 92 -20.63 -10.58 -4.25
CA MET A 92 -19.62 -9.80 -3.53
C MET A 92 -18.22 -10.23 -3.96
N TRP A 93 -17.67 -9.55 -4.98
CA TRP A 93 -16.33 -9.83 -5.49
C TRP A 93 -15.26 -9.64 -4.42
N LYS A 94 -14.20 -10.45 -4.48
CA LYS A 94 -13.04 -10.32 -3.59
C LYS A 94 -12.33 -8.99 -3.80
N SER A 95 -11.52 -8.59 -2.81
CA SER A 95 -10.66 -7.41 -2.94
C SER A 95 -9.66 -7.59 -4.09
N PRO A 96 -9.60 -6.67 -5.09
CA PRO A 96 -8.58 -6.69 -6.13
C PRO A 96 -7.17 -6.66 -5.55
N ASN A 97 -6.92 -5.86 -4.51
CA ASN A 97 -5.63 -5.82 -3.83
C ASN A 97 -5.26 -7.20 -3.25
N GLY A 98 -6.23 -7.91 -2.66
CA GLY A 98 -6.02 -9.27 -2.16
C GLY A 98 -5.66 -10.26 -3.27
N THR A 99 -6.31 -10.16 -4.43
CA THR A 99 -6.04 -10.99 -5.62
C THR A 99 -4.65 -10.70 -6.19
N ILE A 100 -4.31 -9.42 -6.42
CA ILE A 100 -3.01 -8.99 -6.94
C ILE A 100 -1.89 -9.43 -6.01
N ARG A 101 -1.99 -9.13 -4.71
CA ARG A 101 -1.00 -9.53 -3.70
C ARG A 101 -0.86 -11.04 -3.57
N SER A 102 -1.92 -11.79 -3.81
CA SER A 102 -1.88 -13.26 -3.80
C SER A 102 -1.12 -13.84 -5.00
N ILE A 103 -1.16 -13.15 -6.15
CA ILE A 103 -0.48 -13.54 -7.38
C ILE A 103 0.98 -13.10 -7.35
N LEU A 104 1.24 -11.83 -6.97
CA LEU A 104 2.59 -11.27 -6.97
C LEU A 104 3.40 -11.71 -5.75
N ASP A 105 2.73 -11.95 -4.59
CA ASP A 105 3.36 -12.11 -3.28
C ASP A 105 4.14 -10.83 -2.89
N GLY A 106 4.96 -10.89 -1.85
CA GLY A 106 5.90 -9.81 -1.52
C GLY A 106 5.54 -8.98 -0.30
N THR A 107 6.03 -7.75 -0.31
CA THR A 107 5.96 -6.82 0.83
C THR A 107 5.36 -5.50 0.37
N VAL A 108 4.39 -4.98 1.10
CA VAL A 108 3.85 -3.63 0.90
C VAL A 108 4.60 -2.67 1.81
N PHE A 109 5.34 -1.72 1.23
CA PHE A 109 5.97 -0.62 1.96
C PHE A 109 5.08 0.61 1.89
N ARG A 110 4.74 1.16 3.06
CA ARG A 110 3.95 2.38 3.21
C ARG A 110 4.76 3.42 3.96
N ALA A 111 4.99 4.56 3.33
CA ALA A 111 5.79 5.65 3.89
C ALA A 111 5.01 6.98 3.82
N PRO A 112 5.05 7.80 4.89
CA PRO A 112 4.38 9.10 4.88
C PRO A 112 5.11 10.08 3.97
N ILE A 113 4.34 10.91 3.26
CA ILE A 113 4.81 12.09 2.55
C ILE A 113 4.84 13.23 3.57
N LEU A 114 6.03 13.70 3.93
CA LEU A 114 6.21 14.73 4.95
C LEU A 114 6.17 16.12 4.32
N ILE A 115 5.53 17.06 5.01
CA ILE A 115 5.43 18.47 4.64
C ILE A 115 6.00 19.29 5.81
N ASP A 116 6.84 20.26 5.51
CA ASP A 116 7.54 21.08 6.51
C ASP A 116 6.58 21.83 7.47
N SER A 117 5.39 22.18 6.98
CA SER A 117 4.37 22.93 7.71
C SER A 117 3.35 22.07 8.46
N ILE A 118 3.49 20.75 8.44
CA ILE A 118 2.58 19.82 9.13
C ILE A 118 3.41 18.89 10.00
N HIS A 119 3.27 19.06 11.31
CA HIS A 119 3.94 18.19 12.27
C HIS A 119 3.05 17.02 12.69
N PRO A 120 3.65 15.85 12.96
CA PRO A 120 2.90 14.70 13.45
C PRO A 120 2.16 14.99 14.76
N VAL A 121 0.99 14.37 14.94
CA VAL A 121 0.24 14.42 16.22
C VAL A 121 1.08 13.85 17.36
N VAL A 122 1.93 12.87 17.07
CA VAL A 122 2.93 12.38 18.04
C VAL A 122 4.16 13.28 17.97
N LYS A 123 4.27 14.19 18.95
CA LYS A 123 5.32 15.24 18.99
C LYS A 123 6.76 14.74 18.92
N ASN A 124 7.00 13.48 19.31
CA ASN A 124 8.35 12.90 19.27
C ASN A 124 8.76 12.49 17.85
N TRP A 125 7.82 12.23 16.94
CA TRP A 125 8.14 11.79 15.59
C TRP A 125 8.71 12.93 14.75
N LYS A 126 9.97 12.83 14.42
CA LYS A 126 10.72 13.84 13.63
C LYS A 126 11.15 13.30 12.27
N LYS A 127 11.08 11.97 12.09
CA LYS A 127 11.52 11.27 10.90
C LYS A 127 10.42 10.31 10.45
N PRO A 128 10.33 9.98 9.16
CA PRO A 128 9.30 9.08 8.66
C PRO A 128 9.42 7.69 9.30
N ILE A 129 8.28 7.07 9.56
CA ILE A 129 8.18 5.66 9.94
C ILE A 129 7.57 4.92 8.76
N THR A 130 8.33 4.02 8.17
CA THR A 130 7.86 3.18 7.06
C THR A 130 7.31 1.88 7.60
N ILE A 131 6.07 1.53 7.26
CA ILE A 131 5.53 0.21 7.56
C ILE A 131 5.85 -0.74 6.42
N ALA A 132 6.50 -1.86 6.73
CA ALA A 132 6.66 -2.99 5.82
C ALA A 132 5.66 -4.08 6.19
N ARG A 133 4.61 -4.22 5.37
CA ARG A 133 3.53 -5.17 5.58
C ARG A 133 3.76 -6.42 4.74
N HIS A 134 3.74 -7.60 5.36
CA HIS A 134 3.69 -8.86 4.62
C HIS A 134 2.42 -8.94 3.77
N ALA A 135 2.53 -9.19 2.47
CA ALA A 135 1.38 -9.12 1.56
C ALA A 135 0.57 -10.42 1.48
N TYR A 136 0.96 -11.48 2.19
CA TYR A 136 0.38 -12.81 2.09
C TYR A 136 -0.12 -13.33 3.44
N GLY A 137 -1.08 -14.25 3.40
CA GLY A 137 -1.48 -15.05 4.56
C GLY A 137 -2.35 -14.32 5.59
N ASP A 138 -2.33 -14.83 6.81
CA ASP A 138 -3.11 -14.37 7.96
C ASP A 138 -4.62 -14.34 7.65
N VAL A 139 -5.38 -13.42 8.23
CA VAL A 139 -6.83 -13.26 8.04
C VAL A 139 -7.22 -12.99 6.57
N TYR A 140 -6.31 -12.48 5.75
CA TYR A 140 -6.57 -12.19 4.32
C TYR A 140 -6.60 -13.45 3.44
N LYS A 141 -6.17 -14.58 3.97
CA LYS A 141 -6.21 -15.89 3.31
C LYS A 141 -6.83 -16.96 4.22
N SER A 142 -7.71 -16.56 5.11
CA SER A 142 -8.44 -17.45 6.00
C SER A 142 -9.59 -18.15 5.29
N VAL A 143 -10.05 -19.21 5.93
CA VAL A 143 -11.33 -19.86 5.66
C VAL A 143 -12.15 -19.84 6.93
N ASP A 144 -13.44 -19.51 6.82
CA ASP A 144 -14.34 -19.38 7.95
C ASP A 144 -15.44 -20.44 7.90
N LEU A 145 -15.85 -20.90 9.07
CA LEU A 145 -16.95 -21.83 9.24
C LEU A 145 -17.80 -21.40 10.44
N TYR A 146 -19.11 -21.39 10.27
CA TYR A 146 -20.07 -21.24 11.36
C TYR A 146 -20.82 -22.56 11.58
N THR A 147 -20.89 -23.01 12.84
CA THR A 147 -21.60 -24.22 13.24
C THR A 147 -22.68 -23.89 14.25
N THR A 148 -23.82 -24.61 14.20
CA THR A 148 -24.99 -24.37 15.07
C THR A 148 -25.19 -25.45 16.12
N GLU A 149 -24.46 -26.57 16.00
CA GLU A 149 -24.62 -27.74 16.89
C GLU A 149 -23.42 -27.87 17.82
N PRO A 150 -23.59 -28.53 18.99
CA PRO A 150 -22.46 -28.96 19.81
C PRO A 150 -21.53 -29.90 19.03
N GLY A 151 -20.23 -29.78 19.26
CA GLY A 151 -19.27 -30.60 18.52
C GLY A 151 -17.81 -30.25 18.79
N GLU A 152 -16.94 -30.81 18.00
CA GLU A 152 -15.49 -30.60 18.08
C GLU A 152 -14.96 -30.11 16.73
N CYS A 153 -14.19 -29.01 16.74
CA CYS A 153 -13.42 -28.58 15.60
C CYS A 153 -11.99 -29.13 15.68
N VAL A 154 -11.51 -29.71 14.58
CA VAL A 154 -10.15 -30.24 14.46
C VAL A 154 -9.43 -29.63 13.28
N LEU A 155 -8.12 -29.39 13.41
CA LEU A 155 -7.22 -29.03 12.33
C LEU A 155 -6.46 -30.28 11.91
N THR A 156 -6.63 -30.69 10.65
CA THR A 156 -5.94 -31.86 10.09
C THR A 156 -5.06 -31.49 8.92
N PHE A 157 -3.79 -31.80 8.99
CA PHE A 157 -2.86 -31.76 7.87
C PHE A 157 -2.71 -33.16 7.26
N ARG A 158 -2.81 -33.24 5.92
CA ARG A 158 -2.59 -34.46 5.14
C ARG A 158 -1.44 -34.25 4.18
N GLY A 159 -0.31 -34.88 4.47
CA GLY A 159 0.87 -34.87 3.61
C GLY A 159 0.69 -35.73 2.35
N ARG A 160 1.36 -35.36 1.27
CA ARG A 160 1.38 -36.15 0.02
C ARG A 160 2.00 -37.55 0.19
N SER A 161 2.84 -37.72 1.20
CA SER A 161 3.42 -39.03 1.61
C SER A 161 2.44 -39.94 2.36
N GLY A 162 1.21 -39.49 2.63
CA GLY A 162 0.24 -40.17 3.44
C GLY A 162 0.35 -39.88 4.96
N ALA A 163 1.32 -39.06 5.36
CA ALA A 163 1.40 -38.61 6.76
C ALA A 163 0.17 -37.78 7.13
N GLU A 164 -0.42 -38.04 8.29
CA GLU A 164 -1.55 -37.25 8.81
C GLU A 164 -1.24 -36.77 10.23
N GLN A 165 -1.56 -35.52 10.50
CA GLN A 165 -1.46 -34.92 11.84
C GLN A 165 -2.76 -34.17 12.12
N THR A 166 -3.41 -34.49 13.22
CA THR A 166 -4.67 -33.87 13.65
C THR A 166 -4.51 -33.28 15.05
N VAL A 167 -5.00 -32.07 15.23
CA VAL A 167 -5.00 -31.35 16.50
C VAL A 167 -6.43 -30.88 16.78
N SER A 168 -6.94 -31.13 17.98
CA SER A 168 -8.20 -30.56 18.45
C SER A 168 -8.03 -29.03 18.62
N VAL A 169 -8.88 -28.27 17.99
CA VAL A 169 -8.94 -26.79 18.18
C VAL A 169 -9.73 -26.52 19.45
N GLN A 170 -10.99 -26.98 19.51
CA GLN A 170 -11.86 -26.81 20.68
C GLN A 170 -13.10 -27.70 20.57
N LYS A 171 -13.65 -28.08 21.73
CA LYS A 171 -15.00 -28.64 21.89
C LYS A 171 -15.96 -27.56 22.35
N VAL A 172 -17.16 -27.54 21.80
CA VAL A 172 -18.17 -26.52 22.09
C VAL A 172 -19.53 -27.20 22.37
N ASP A 173 -20.29 -26.59 23.25
CA ASP A 173 -21.62 -27.06 23.64
C ASP A 173 -22.77 -26.38 22.89
N GLY A 174 -22.47 -25.57 21.90
CA GLY A 174 -23.44 -24.78 21.11
C GLY A 174 -22.86 -24.09 19.90
N PRO A 175 -23.55 -23.11 19.35
CA PRO A 175 -23.09 -22.39 18.17
C PRO A 175 -21.69 -21.80 18.32
N ALA A 176 -20.87 -21.92 17.26
CA ALA A 176 -19.51 -21.43 17.26
C ALA A 176 -19.07 -20.95 15.88
N VAL A 177 -18.09 -20.05 15.86
CA VAL A 177 -17.40 -19.58 14.66
C VAL A 177 -15.94 -20.04 14.68
N TRP A 178 -15.45 -20.49 13.54
CA TRP A 178 -14.12 -21.04 13.36
C TRP A 178 -13.41 -20.31 12.25
N GLN A 179 -12.10 -20.12 12.39
CA GLN A 179 -11.26 -19.54 11.34
C GLN A 179 -9.95 -20.30 11.22
N GLY A 180 -9.65 -20.77 10.00
CA GLY A 180 -8.36 -21.37 9.65
C GLY A 180 -7.48 -20.37 8.93
N GLN A 181 -6.29 -20.09 9.48
CA GLN A 181 -5.26 -19.24 8.88
C GLN A 181 -4.04 -20.07 8.49
N HIS A 182 -3.26 -19.56 7.53
CA HIS A 182 -2.01 -20.19 7.15
C HIS A 182 -0.99 -19.16 6.64
N ASN A 183 0.27 -19.57 6.62
CA ASN A 183 1.32 -18.88 5.90
C ASN A 183 2.26 -19.90 5.25
N LYS A 184 3.15 -19.45 4.38
CA LYS A 184 4.16 -20.27 3.71
C LYS A 184 5.53 -19.79 4.12
N GLU A 185 6.41 -20.70 4.53
CA GLU A 185 7.79 -20.35 4.89
C GLU A 185 8.50 -19.58 3.77
N ALA A 186 8.32 -20.00 2.51
CA ALA A 186 8.91 -19.31 1.36
C ALA A 186 8.44 -17.85 1.24
N SER A 187 7.16 -17.56 1.53
CA SER A 187 6.63 -16.20 1.53
C SER A 187 7.14 -15.37 2.71
N ILE A 188 7.22 -15.97 3.90
CA ILE A 188 7.82 -15.31 5.08
C ILE A 188 9.29 -14.97 4.81
N ARG A 189 10.03 -15.88 4.20
CA ARG A 189 11.45 -15.70 3.84
C ARG A 189 11.64 -14.60 2.80
N SER A 190 10.78 -14.54 1.80
CA SER A 190 10.74 -13.45 0.82
C SER A 190 10.45 -12.10 1.49
N PHE A 191 9.48 -12.06 2.40
CA PHE A 191 9.16 -10.87 3.19
C PHE A 191 10.37 -10.38 4.01
N ALA A 192 11.04 -11.28 4.71
CA ALA A 192 12.25 -10.94 5.48
C ALA A 192 13.33 -10.33 4.58
N ARG A 193 13.66 -10.99 3.46
CA ARG A 193 14.65 -10.51 2.49
C ARG A 193 14.32 -9.12 1.94
N SER A 194 13.05 -8.90 1.60
CA SER A 194 12.57 -7.62 1.09
C SER A 194 12.74 -6.51 2.14
N CYS A 195 12.43 -6.80 3.42
CA CYS A 195 12.61 -5.86 4.51
C CYS A 195 14.08 -5.51 4.75
N PHE A 196 14.98 -6.51 4.78
CA PHE A 196 16.41 -6.28 4.96
C PHE A 196 17.02 -5.52 3.79
N GLN A 197 16.65 -5.87 2.55
CA GLN A 197 17.14 -5.14 1.37
C GLN A 197 16.66 -3.69 1.37
N TYR A 198 15.38 -3.44 1.67
CA TYR A 198 14.84 -2.09 1.74
C TYR A 198 15.52 -1.26 2.85
N ALA A 199 15.84 -1.87 3.98
CA ALA A 199 16.59 -1.21 5.07
C ALA A 199 17.99 -0.78 4.61
N ILE A 200 18.68 -1.61 3.85
CA ILE A 200 19.98 -1.30 3.26
C ILE A 200 19.87 -0.16 2.25
N ASP A 201 18.91 -0.24 1.33
CA ASP A 201 18.71 0.73 0.25
C ASP A 201 18.36 2.13 0.80
N THR A 202 17.57 2.18 1.87
CA THR A 202 17.15 3.42 2.52
C THR A 202 18.03 3.86 3.69
N ARG A 203 18.98 3.02 4.11
CA ARG A 203 19.86 3.22 5.28
C ARG A 203 19.09 3.49 6.57
N GLN A 204 18.05 2.70 6.80
CA GLN A 204 17.18 2.81 7.98
C GLN A 204 17.29 1.56 8.85
N ASP A 205 17.13 1.73 10.15
CA ASP A 205 16.94 0.62 11.08
C ASP A 205 15.70 -0.20 10.69
N LEU A 206 15.74 -1.50 10.95
CA LEU A 206 14.62 -2.39 10.75
C LEU A 206 14.11 -2.94 12.08
N TRP A 207 12.89 -2.61 12.41
CA TRP A 207 12.16 -3.19 13.54
C TRP A 207 11.21 -4.26 13.03
N PHE A 208 11.18 -5.40 13.68
CA PHE A 208 10.23 -6.47 13.38
C PHE A 208 9.47 -6.88 14.63
N SER A 209 8.18 -7.15 14.49
CA SER A 209 7.35 -7.51 15.62
C SER A 209 6.30 -8.58 15.28
N THR A 210 6.08 -9.47 16.26
CA THR A 210 5.03 -10.49 16.25
C THR A 210 4.51 -10.71 17.67
N LYS A 211 3.65 -11.70 17.87
CA LYS A 211 3.19 -12.13 19.22
C LYS A 211 3.58 -13.59 19.48
N ASP A 212 4.85 -13.93 19.29
CA ASP A 212 5.38 -15.30 19.41
C ASP A 212 5.22 -15.91 20.81
N THR A 213 5.03 -15.10 21.84
CA THR A 213 4.71 -15.57 23.18
C THR A 213 3.32 -16.19 23.30
N ILE A 214 2.40 -15.84 22.40
CA ILE A 214 1.02 -16.37 22.32
C ILE A 214 0.90 -17.34 21.16
N ALA A 215 1.16 -16.90 19.92
CA ALA A 215 1.15 -17.71 18.72
C ALA A 215 2.51 -18.39 18.52
N LYS A 216 2.88 -19.29 19.45
CA LYS A 216 4.25 -19.83 19.58
C LYS A 216 4.78 -20.52 18.34
N VAL A 217 3.92 -21.19 17.57
CA VAL A 217 4.29 -21.87 16.32
C VAL A 217 4.17 -20.90 15.15
N TYR A 218 3.02 -20.27 14.98
CA TYR A 218 2.73 -19.42 13.83
C TYR A 218 3.64 -18.18 13.79
N ASP A 219 3.66 -17.38 14.84
CA ASP A 219 4.48 -16.19 14.95
C ASP A 219 5.96 -16.51 15.22
N GLY A 220 6.22 -17.63 15.93
CA GLY A 220 7.56 -18.16 16.14
C GLY A 220 8.27 -18.51 14.84
N GLU A 221 7.54 -19.00 13.83
CA GLU A 221 8.10 -19.28 12.51
C GLU A 221 8.53 -17.99 11.78
N PHE A 222 7.76 -16.93 11.87
CA PHE A 222 8.16 -15.62 11.36
C PHE A 222 9.45 -15.12 12.00
N LYS A 223 9.53 -15.20 13.33
CA LYS A 223 10.72 -14.81 14.08
C LYS A 223 11.95 -15.62 13.67
N ARG A 224 11.82 -16.96 13.63
CA ARG A 224 12.90 -17.88 13.24
C ARG A 224 13.44 -17.55 11.85
N VAL A 225 12.53 -17.35 10.87
CA VAL A 225 12.93 -17.05 9.49
C VAL A 225 13.63 -15.68 9.39
N PHE A 226 13.15 -14.67 10.10
CA PHE A 226 13.81 -13.35 10.13
C PHE A 226 15.21 -13.44 10.76
N GLU A 227 15.38 -14.18 11.85
CA GLU A 227 16.67 -14.40 12.50
C GLU A 227 17.67 -15.12 11.57
N GLU A 228 17.23 -16.17 10.87
CA GLU A 228 18.02 -16.89 9.88
C GLU A 228 18.42 -16.01 8.69
N GLU A 229 17.49 -15.25 8.13
CA GLU A 229 17.79 -14.37 6.99
C GLU A 229 18.70 -13.21 7.40
N PHE A 230 18.60 -12.69 8.62
CA PHE A 230 19.45 -11.60 9.10
C PHE A 230 20.94 -11.95 9.04
N GLU A 231 21.32 -13.18 9.28
CA GLU A 231 22.74 -13.60 9.18
C GLU A 231 23.35 -13.29 7.79
N ASN A 232 22.54 -13.31 6.73
CA ASN A 232 22.98 -12.97 5.36
C ASN A 232 23.19 -11.46 5.16
N TYR A 233 22.56 -10.61 5.98
CA TYR A 233 22.56 -9.14 5.85
C TYR A 233 23.39 -8.44 6.92
N LYS A 234 23.80 -9.15 7.98
CA LYS A 234 24.46 -8.61 9.16
C LYS A 234 25.68 -7.75 8.84
N ALA A 235 26.57 -8.24 7.99
CA ALA A 235 27.78 -7.50 7.60
C ALA A 235 27.45 -6.17 6.86
N ALA A 236 26.39 -6.16 6.06
CA ALA A 236 25.92 -4.94 5.38
C ALA A 236 25.31 -3.94 6.38
N PHE A 237 24.54 -4.42 7.35
CA PHE A 237 23.96 -3.62 8.43
C PHE A 237 25.06 -2.97 9.28
N GLU A 238 26.06 -3.75 9.71
CA GLU A 238 27.21 -3.25 10.46
C GLU A 238 27.98 -2.18 9.68
N LYS A 239 28.26 -2.42 8.39
CA LYS A 239 28.94 -1.45 7.52
C LYS A 239 28.19 -0.13 7.36
N LEU A 240 26.86 -0.17 7.35
CA LEU A 240 26.01 1.01 7.20
C LEU A 240 25.65 1.67 8.53
N GLY A 241 25.95 1.05 9.66
CA GLY A 241 25.61 1.53 11.01
C GLY A 241 24.11 1.50 11.28
N ILE A 242 23.37 0.58 10.65
CA ILE A 242 21.93 0.35 10.87
C ILE A 242 21.71 -0.92 11.68
N THR A 243 20.59 -1.01 12.38
CA THR A 243 20.29 -2.09 13.31
C THR A 243 19.06 -2.89 12.91
N TYR A 244 19.04 -4.18 13.23
CA TYR A 244 17.86 -5.03 13.24
C TYR A 244 17.40 -5.23 14.69
N PHE A 245 16.11 -5.01 14.96
CA PHE A 245 15.54 -5.14 16.28
C PHE A 245 14.23 -5.91 16.25
N TYR A 246 14.13 -6.98 17.04
CA TYR A 246 12.90 -7.75 17.22
C TYR A 246 12.28 -7.49 18.59
N THR A 247 10.96 -7.34 18.66
CA THR A 247 10.20 -7.29 19.90
C THR A 247 8.76 -7.76 19.72
N LEU A 248 8.02 -7.93 20.81
CA LEU A 248 6.58 -8.22 20.76
C LEU A 248 5.80 -7.04 20.21
N ILE A 249 4.72 -7.30 19.47
CA ILE A 249 3.93 -6.27 18.79
C ILE A 249 3.40 -5.19 19.75
N ASP A 250 2.95 -5.57 20.94
CA ASP A 250 2.47 -4.65 21.97
C ASP A 250 3.59 -3.77 22.55
N ASP A 251 4.80 -4.31 22.74
CA ASP A 251 5.98 -3.54 23.12
C ASP A 251 6.42 -2.62 21.96
N ALA A 252 6.37 -3.12 20.71
CA ALA A 252 6.67 -2.30 19.54
C ALA A 252 5.77 -1.06 19.45
N VAL A 253 4.46 -1.20 19.64
CA VAL A 253 3.52 -0.07 19.66
C VAL A 253 3.95 0.99 20.69
N ALA A 254 4.30 0.59 21.90
CA ALA A 254 4.73 1.52 22.94
C ALA A 254 6.06 2.21 22.60
N ARG A 255 7.00 1.49 22.00
CA ARG A 255 8.31 2.03 21.57
C ARG A 255 8.17 2.98 20.39
N VAL A 256 7.36 2.63 19.39
CA VAL A 256 7.09 3.45 18.21
C VAL A 256 6.56 4.83 18.63
N ILE A 257 5.55 4.88 19.50
CA ILE A 257 4.99 6.14 20.03
C ILE A 257 6.05 7.01 20.75
N ARG A 258 7.01 6.40 21.43
CA ARG A 258 8.07 7.11 22.17
C ARG A 258 9.29 7.43 21.32
N SER A 259 9.42 6.86 20.13
CA SER A 259 10.56 7.03 19.23
C SER A 259 10.58 8.41 18.55
N GLU A 260 11.70 8.73 17.91
CA GLU A 260 11.81 9.86 16.99
C GLU A 260 11.41 9.51 15.54
N GLY A 261 11.09 8.25 15.27
CA GLY A 261 10.92 7.73 13.92
C GLY A 261 12.26 7.41 13.22
N GLY A 262 12.25 7.31 11.89
CA GLY A 262 13.45 7.07 11.08
C GLY A 262 13.81 5.60 10.91
N PHE A 263 12.84 4.71 11.02
CA PHE A 263 13.01 3.26 10.86
C PHE A 263 11.89 2.64 10.03
N ILE A 264 12.13 1.41 9.62
CA ILE A 264 11.14 0.54 8.98
C ILE A 264 10.56 -0.36 10.06
N TRP A 265 9.24 -0.45 10.13
CA TRP A 265 8.55 -1.37 11.03
C TRP A 265 7.89 -2.49 10.22
N ALA A 266 8.51 -3.67 10.24
CA ALA A 266 8.02 -4.87 9.60
C ALA A 266 6.94 -5.53 10.46
N CYS A 267 5.81 -5.83 9.84
CA CYS A 267 4.62 -6.38 10.47
C CYS A 267 4.02 -7.49 9.60
N LYS A 268 3.39 -8.48 10.24
CA LYS A 268 2.54 -9.45 9.55
C LYS A 268 1.39 -8.73 8.81
N ASN A 269 0.69 -9.45 7.95
CA ASN A 269 -0.29 -8.85 7.03
C ASN A 269 -1.35 -7.98 7.74
N TYR A 270 -2.06 -8.51 8.74
CA TYR A 270 -3.09 -7.76 9.46
C TYR A 270 -2.49 -6.67 10.35
N ASP A 271 -1.44 -7.00 11.09
CA ASP A 271 -0.75 -6.03 11.95
C ASP A 271 -0.26 -4.83 11.13
N GLY A 272 0.32 -5.09 9.95
CA GLY A 272 0.81 -4.05 9.04
C GLY A 272 -0.30 -3.19 8.43
N ASP A 273 -1.48 -3.77 8.18
CA ASP A 273 -2.64 -3.02 7.72
C ASP A 273 -3.08 -1.98 8.75
N VAL A 274 -3.30 -2.44 9.98
CA VAL A 274 -3.76 -1.57 11.07
C VAL A 274 -2.69 -0.54 11.46
N MET A 275 -1.43 -0.96 11.57
CA MET A 275 -0.35 -0.06 12.00
C MET A 275 0.00 0.97 10.92
N SER A 276 -0.13 0.67 9.64
CA SER A 276 0.09 1.66 8.60
C SER A 276 -0.94 2.79 8.62
N ASP A 277 -2.21 2.47 8.88
CA ASP A 277 -3.27 3.48 9.00
C ASP A 277 -3.08 4.34 10.25
N MET A 278 -2.68 3.73 11.38
CA MET A 278 -2.35 4.47 12.60
C MET A 278 -1.19 5.44 12.37
N VAL A 279 -0.08 4.99 11.80
CA VAL A 279 1.10 5.80 11.53
C VAL A 279 0.78 6.92 10.54
N SER A 280 0.06 6.61 9.46
CA SER A 280 -0.36 7.59 8.46
C SER A 280 -1.21 8.70 9.08
N THR A 281 -2.22 8.33 9.87
CA THR A 281 -3.10 9.29 10.55
C THR A 281 -2.32 10.18 11.52
N ALA A 282 -1.34 9.62 12.21
CA ALA A 282 -0.51 10.36 13.15
C ALA A 282 0.49 11.31 12.47
N PHE A 283 0.89 11.05 11.21
CA PHE A 283 1.66 11.98 10.38
C PHE A 283 0.81 13.03 9.66
N GLY A 284 -0.53 12.95 9.77
CA GLY A 284 -1.44 13.97 9.27
C GLY A 284 -2.63 13.42 8.49
N SER A 285 -2.44 12.77 7.35
CA SER A 285 -3.53 12.29 6.49
C SER A 285 -3.16 10.99 5.77
N LEU A 286 -4.10 10.07 5.69
CA LEU A 286 -3.96 8.84 4.89
C LEU A 286 -3.70 9.15 3.40
N ALA A 287 -4.19 10.29 2.90
CA ALA A 287 -3.91 10.76 1.54
C ALA A 287 -2.46 11.24 1.33
N MET A 288 -1.67 11.28 2.39
CA MET A 288 -0.23 11.58 2.39
C MET A 288 0.61 10.33 2.65
N MET A 289 0.10 9.14 2.32
CA MET A 289 0.81 7.88 2.48
C MET A 289 1.04 7.23 1.12
N THR A 290 2.31 7.02 0.76
CA THR A 290 2.67 6.20 -0.41
C THR A 290 2.50 4.72 -0.08
N SER A 291 2.25 3.90 -1.11
CA SER A 291 2.17 2.46 -0.98
C SER A 291 2.83 1.81 -2.21
N VAL A 292 3.73 0.88 -1.98
CA VAL A 292 4.36 0.08 -3.04
C VAL A 292 4.42 -1.38 -2.62
N LEU A 293 3.88 -2.26 -3.44
CA LEU A 293 4.10 -3.69 -3.35
C LEU A 293 5.40 -4.04 -4.09
N VAL A 294 6.30 -4.69 -3.42
CA VAL A 294 7.56 -5.23 -3.98
C VAL A 294 7.49 -6.76 -3.94
N ALA A 295 7.38 -7.37 -5.09
CA ALA A 295 7.35 -8.83 -5.23
C ALA A 295 8.76 -9.44 -5.11
N PRO A 296 8.87 -10.76 -4.84
CA PRO A 296 10.16 -11.44 -4.68
C PRO A 296 11.09 -11.37 -5.89
N ASP A 297 10.54 -11.21 -7.09
CA ASP A 297 11.28 -11.09 -8.35
C ASP A 297 11.65 -9.65 -8.71
N GLY A 298 11.35 -8.68 -7.83
CA GLY A 298 11.61 -7.26 -8.05
C GLY A 298 10.51 -6.51 -8.82
N THR A 299 9.43 -7.20 -9.21
CA THR A 299 8.21 -6.57 -9.75
C THR A 299 7.60 -5.63 -8.73
N THR A 300 7.15 -4.46 -9.17
CA THR A 300 6.55 -3.45 -8.29
C THR A 300 5.16 -3.02 -8.75
N GLU A 301 4.29 -2.77 -7.78
CA GLU A 301 2.98 -2.16 -8.01
C GLU A 301 2.83 -0.97 -7.05
N TYR A 302 2.61 0.21 -7.60
CA TYR A 302 2.45 1.47 -6.87
C TYR A 302 0.98 1.83 -6.77
N GLU A 303 0.50 2.15 -5.57
CA GLU A 303 -0.88 2.54 -5.32
C GLU A 303 -0.97 3.66 -4.27
N ALA A 304 -2.10 4.33 -4.15
CA ALA A 304 -2.43 5.14 -2.98
C ALA A 304 -2.91 4.22 -1.84
N ALA A 305 -2.52 4.52 -0.61
CA ALA A 305 -2.92 3.72 0.55
C ALA A 305 -4.40 3.89 0.94
N HIS A 306 -5.06 4.96 0.46
CA HIS A 306 -6.47 5.26 0.76
C HIS A 306 -7.45 4.57 -0.20
N GLY A 307 -8.75 4.57 0.17
CA GLY A 307 -9.83 4.03 -0.65
C GLY A 307 -10.34 5.02 -1.70
N THR A 308 -11.52 4.73 -2.28
CA THR A 308 -12.11 5.41 -3.44
C THR A 308 -12.75 6.77 -3.16
N VAL A 309 -12.79 7.22 -1.89
CA VAL A 309 -13.33 8.51 -1.43
C VAL A 309 -14.80 8.72 -1.83
N THR A 310 -15.64 7.75 -1.53
CA THR A 310 -17.07 7.66 -1.87
C THR A 310 -17.86 8.92 -1.55
N LYS A 311 -17.65 9.54 -0.37
CA LYS A 311 -18.39 10.76 0.02
C LYS A 311 -18.17 11.93 -0.93
N HIS A 312 -16.94 12.11 -1.43
CA HIS A 312 -16.63 13.15 -2.41
C HIS A 312 -17.16 12.80 -3.80
N TYR A 313 -17.16 11.52 -4.15
CA TYR A 313 -17.76 11.07 -5.41
C TYR A 313 -19.24 11.42 -5.51
N TYR A 314 -20.04 11.18 -4.46
CA TYR A 314 -21.45 11.55 -4.44
C TYR A 314 -21.68 13.06 -4.49
N LYS A 315 -20.77 13.87 -3.94
CA LYS A 315 -20.82 15.33 -4.12
C LYS A 315 -20.53 15.72 -5.56
N HIS A 316 -19.49 15.14 -6.14
CA HIS A 316 -19.11 15.37 -7.54
C HIS A 316 -20.26 15.05 -8.50
N LEU A 317 -20.99 13.92 -8.30
CA LEU A 317 -22.17 13.55 -9.10
C LEU A 317 -23.30 14.57 -9.01
N LYS A 318 -23.38 15.35 -7.94
CA LYS A 318 -24.35 16.45 -7.77
C LYS A 318 -23.85 17.79 -8.34
N GLY A 319 -22.68 17.81 -8.96
CA GLY A 319 -22.05 19.04 -9.45
C GLY A 319 -21.45 19.93 -8.35
N GLU A 320 -21.29 19.39 -7.12
CA GLU A 320 -20.66 20.11 -6.02
C GLU A 320 -19.11 20.07 -6.16
N GLN A 321 -18.45 21.17 -5.82
CA GLN A 321 -17.01 21.20 -5.77
C GLN A 321 -16.48 20.30 -4.64
N THR A 322 -15.37 19.60 -4.93
CA THR A 322 -14.70 18.73 -3.97
C THR A 322 -13.26 19.16 -3.76
N SER A 323 -12.77 18.90 -2.57
CA SER A 323 -11.38 19.11 -2.18
C SER A 323 -10.81 17.76 -1.72
N THR A 324 -10.58 16.89 -2.69
CA THR A 324 -9.99 15.56 -2.48
C THR A 324 -8.49 15.65 -2.73
N ASN A 325 -7.72 15.19 -1.78
CA ASN A 325 -6.26 15.22 -1.85
C ASN A 325 -5.72 14.19 -2.85
N PRO A 326 -5.02 14.60 -3.94
CA PRO A 326 -4.49 13.70 -4.94
C PRO A 326 -3.05 13.24 -4.68
N MET A 327 -2.41 13.67 -3.59
CA MET A 327 -0.97 13.52 -3.36
C MET A 327 -0.51 12.06 -3.46
N ALA A 328 -1.15 11.15 -2.70
CA ALA A 328 -0.77 9.74 -2.74
C ALA A 328 -0.92 9.11 -4.14
N THR A 329 -1.93 9.54 -4.90
CA THR A 329 -2.15 9.08 -6.29
C THR A 329 -1.07 9.64 -7.24
N ILE A 330 -0.68 10.92 -7.09
CA ILE A 330 0.43 11.50 -7.86
C ILE A 330 1.73 10.74 -7.55
N PHE A 331 2.00 10.46 -6.28
CA PHE A 331 3.21 9.74 -5.87
C PHE A 331 3.19 8.26 -6.30
N ALA A 332 2.03 7.63 -6.44
CA ALA A 332 1.93 6.32 -7.07
C ALA A 332 2.38 6.39 -8.54
N TRP A 333 1.92 7.38 -9.31
CA TRP A 333 2.34 7.61 -10.68
C TRP A 333 3.84 7.92 -10.79
N THR A 334 4.36 8.83 -9.98
CA THR A 334 5.80 9.19 -10.03
C THR A 334 6.69 8.02 -9.64
N GLY A 335 6.28 7.21 -8.66
CA GLY A 335 6.96 5.98 -8.28
C GLY A 335 7.04 4.98 -9.43
N ALA A 336 5.91 4.74 -10.12
CA ALA A 336 5.86 3.82 -11.26
C ALA A 336 6.68 4.34 -12.46
N LEU A 337 6.60 5.64 -12.78
CA LEU A 337 7.38 6.26 -13.86
C LEU A 337 8.89 6.20 -13.55
N ARG A 338 9.29 6.51 -12.33
CA ARG A 338 10.68 6.40 -11.88
C ARG A 338 11.18 4.96 -12.02
N LYS A 339 10.42 3.99 -11.53
CA LYS A 339 10.79 2.57 -11.63
C LYS A 339 10.89 2.12 -13.09
N ARG A 340 9.97 2.54 -13.95
CA ARG A 340 10.04 2.25 -15.39
C ARG A 340 11.27 2.90 -16.01
N GLY A 341 11.59 4.14 -15.65
CA GLY A 341 12.81 4.84 -16.05
C GLY A 341 14.06 4.07 -15.69
N GLN A 342 14.15 3.58 -14.46
CA GLN A 342 15.26 2.76 -13.98
C GLN A 342 15.42 1.45 -14.76
N LEU A 343 14.31 0.75 -15.02
CA LEU A 343 14.35 -0.52 -15.74
C LEU A 343 14.74 -0.36 -17.22
N ASP A 344 14.39 0.78 -17.83
CA ASP A 344 14.66 1.05 -19.25
C ASP A 344 15.90 1.95 -19.47
N GLY A 345 16.56 2.42 -18.40
CA GLY A 345 17.67 3.37 -18.50
C GLY A 345 17.29 4.75 -19.01
N LEU A 346 16.07 5.21 -18.72
CA LEU A 346 15.50 6.51 -19.16
C LEU A 346 15.65 7.56 -18.06
N ALA A 347 16.81 8.18 -17.94
CA ALA A 347 17.12 9.18 -16.91
C ALA A 347 16.15 10.38 -16.93
N ASP A 348 15.68 10.80 -18.12
CA ASP A 348 14.72 11.90 -18.25
C ASP A 348 13.38 11.57 -17.60
N LEU A 349 12.94 10.30 -17.66
CA LEU A 349 11.70 9.84 -17.03
C LEU A 349 11.83 9.83 -15.50
N GLU A 350 12.99 9.42 -14.99
CA GLU A 350 13.30 9.48 -13.56
C GLU A 350 13.35 10.91 -13.04
N ASN A 351 14.02 11.81 -13.80
CA ASN A 351 14.09 13.24 -13.48
C ASN A 351 12.71 13.87 -13.48
N PHE A 352 11.88 13.59 -14.49
CA PHE A 352 10.50 14.09 -14.56
C PHE A 352 9.68 13.71 -13.32
N ALA A 353 9.76 12.44 -12.89
CA ALA A 353 9.10 11.98 -11.67
C ALA A 353 9.53 12.81 -10.44
N GLY A 354 10.84 13.08 -10.31
CA GLY A 354 11.37 13.94 -9.25
C GLY A 354 10.91 15.40 -9.34
N GLN A 355 10.85 15.98 -10.55
CA GLN A 355 10.35 17.35 -10.73
C GLN A 355 8.86 17.48 -10.41
N LEU A 356 8.05 16.47 -10.75
CA LEU A 356 6.63 16.46 -10.40
C LEU A 356 6.42 16.36 -8.87
N GLU A 357 7.16 15.52 -8.17
CA GLU A 357 7.13 15.48 -6.70
C GLU A 357 7.58 16.82 -6.10
N GLY A 358 8.65 17.41 -6.61
CA GLY A 358 9.10 18.74 -6.21
C GLY A 358 8.05 19.82 -6.41
N ALA A 359 7.31 19.78 -7.53
CA ALA A 359 6.21 20.72 -7.79
C ALA A 359 5.05 20.55 -6.78
N CYS A 360 4.78 19.33 -6.34
CA CYS A 360 3.81 19.05 -5.26
C CYS A 360 4.26 19.73 -3.96
N PHE A 361 5.51 19.54 -3.55
CA PHE A 361 6.06 20.17 -2.35
C PHE A 361 6.07 21.71 -2.45
N ASP A 362 6.45 22.27 -3.60
CA ASP A 362 6.39 23.73 -3.80
C ASP A 362 4.98 24.29 -3.62
N THR A 363 3.97 23.55 -4.11
CA THR A 363 2.56 23.93 -3.99
C THR A 363 2.11 23.93 -2.54
N LEU A 364 2.44 22.88 -1.81
CA LEU A 364 2.10 22.72 -0.39
C LEU A 364 2.85 23.76 0.48
N ASN A 365 4.15 23.94 0.27
CA ASN A 365 4.97 24.86 1.05
C ASN A 365 4.60 26.34 0.81
N ARG A 366 3.93 26.65 -0.31
CA ARG A 366 3.31 27.98 -0.56
C ARG A 366 1.94 28.15 0.09
N GLY A 367 1.48 27.14 0.85
CA GLY A 367 0.20 27.16 1.56
C GLY A 367 -1.03 26.88 0.69
N THR A 368 -0.85 26.39 -0.54
CA THR A 368 -1.98 25.94 -1.37
C THR A 368 -2.23 24.46 -1.08
N MET A 369 -3.35 24.13 -0.47
CA MET A 369 -3.62 22.79 0.07
C MET A 369 -5.06 22.36 -0.15
N THR A 370 -5.32 21.08 -0.16
CA THR A 370 -6.67 20.53 -0.02
C THR A 370 -7.20 20.68 1.41
N LYS A 371 -8.50 20.65 1.56
CA LYS A 371 -9.21 20.96 2.83
C LYS A 371 -8.78 20.07 4.00
N ASP A 372 -8.42 18.82 3.74
CA ASP A 372 -7.96 17.86 4.75
C ASP A 372 -6.63 18.26 5.40
N LEU A 373 -5.77 18.99 4.67
CA LEU A 373 -4.45 19.41 5.13
C LEU A 373 -4.46 20.76 5.85
N VAL A 374 -5.32 21.70 5.42
CA VAL A 374 -5.34 23.08 5.98
C VAL A 374 -5.56 23.11 7.50
N GLY A 375 -6.34 22.15 8.04
CA GLY A 375 -6.55 22.03 9.47
C GLY A 375 -5.39 21.39 10.25
N LEU A 376 -4.35 20.93 9.57
CA LEU A 376 -3.20 20.22 10.15
C LEU A 376 -1.93 21.08 10.18
N VAL A 377 -1.93 22.24 9.49
CA VAL A 377 -0.75 23.12 9.47
C VAL A 377 -0.46 23.69 10.83
N ASP A 378 0.81 23.96 11.07
CA ASP A 378 1.28 24.54 12.32
C ASP A 378 0.72 25.93 12.55
N GLU A 379 0.63 26.31 13.83
CA GLU A 379 0.18 27.64 14.24
C GLU A 379 1.05 28.74 13.61
N GLY A 380 0.40 29.72 12.98
CA GLY A 380 1.07 30.83 12.30
C GLY A 380 1.42 30.56 10.83
N VAL A 381 1.22 29.36 10.32
CA VAL A 381 1.38 29.06 8.88
C VAL A 381 0.12 29.47 8.13
N SER A 382 0.29 30.29 7.09
CA SER A 382 -0.81 30.69 6.21
C SER A 382 -1.08 29.59 5.19
N ALA A 383 -2.28 29.00 5.23
CA ALA A 383 -2.71 28.00 4.26
C ALA A 383 -4.11 28.30 3.72
N ARG A 384 -4.32 28.01 2.43
CA ARG A 384 -5.58 28.21 1.72
C ARG A 384 -6.12 26.88 1.21
N ALA A 385 -7.35 26.54 1.62
CA ALA A 385 -8.07 25.41 1.07
C ALA A 385 -8.51 25.68 -0.38
N VAL A 386 -8.22 24.74 -1.26
CA VAL A 386 -8.59 24.79 -2.68
C VAL A 386 -9.32 23.53 -3.10
N THR A 387 -10.00 23.56 -4.25
CA THR A 387 -10.59 22.36 -4.84
C THR A 387 -9.52 21.42 -5.38
N SER A 388 -9.89 20.20 -5.72
CA SER A 388 -8.98 19.24 -6.33
C SER A 388 -8.42 19.75 -7.67
N GLU A 389 -9.27 20.37 -8.47
CA GLU A 389 -8.94 20.96 -9.76
C GLU A 389 -7.93 22.11 -9.61
N GLU A 390 -8.19 23.05 -8.68
CA GLU A 390 -7.30 24.16 -8.37
C GLU A 390 -5.95 23.68 -7.84
N PHE A 391 -5.96 22.62 -7.04
CA PHE A 391 -4.73 22.06 -6.48
C PHE A 391 -3.86 21.42 -7.56
N ILE A 392 -4.46 20.61 -8.45
CA ILE A 392 -3.76 20.00 -9.59
C ILE A 392 -3.23 21.08 -10.56
N ALA A 393 -4.04 22.14 -10.81
CA ALA A 393 -3.60 23.27 -11.66
C ALA A 393 -2.39 24.00 -11.04
N ALA A 394 -2.39 24.23 -9.72
CA ALA A 394 -1.26 24.86 -9.04
C ALA A 394 0.01 23.99 -9.09
N ILE A 395 -0.13 22.66 -8.96
CA ILE A 395 0.99 21.72 -9.17
C ILE A 395 1.50 21.82 -10.60
N ARG A 396 0.61 21.87 -11.59
CA ARG A 396 0.98 22.03 -13.00
C ARG A 396 1.81 23.28 -13.25
N GLU A 397 1.38 24.43 -12.72
CA GLU A 397 2.12 25.70 -12.86
C GLU A 397 3.52 25.62 -12.22
N ASN A 398 3.65 24.97 -11.08
CA ASN A 398 4.95 24.78 -10.43
C ASN A 398 5.82 23.77 -11.18
N LEU A 399 5.25 22.73 -11.77
CA LEU A 399 5.96 21.76 -12.61
C LEU A 399 6.53 22.43 -13.87
N GLU A 400 5.77 23.28 -14.55
CA GLU A 400 6.24 24.01 -15.73
C GLU A 400 7.40 24.97 -15.44
N LYS A 401 7.53 25.44 -14.20
CA LYS A 401 8.67 26.27 -13.77
C LYS A 401 9.93 25.45 -13.46
N ARG A 402 9.77 24.15 -13.21
CA ARG A 402 10.85 23.22 -12.88
C ARG A 402 11.44 22.50 -14.11
N LEU A 403 10.63 22.36 -15.15
CA LEU A 403 11.03 21.77 -16.44
C LEU A 403 11.58 22.81 -17.43
#